data_86b80d9f272b1ecc6600a9850b5f40af
#
_entry.id   86b80d9f272b1ecc6600a9850b5f40af
#
_cell.length_a   1.000
_cell.length_b   1.000
_cell.length_c   1.000
_cell.angle_alpha   90.00
_cell.angle_beta   90.00
_cell.angle_gamma   90.00
#
_symmetry.space_group_name_H-M   'P 1'
#
loop_
_entity.id
_entity.type
_entity.pdbx_description
1 polymer ?
#
loop_
_entity_poly.entity_id
_entity_poly.type
_entity_poly.pdbx_seq_one_letter_code
_entity_poly.pdbx_strand_id
1 'polypeptide(L)'
;MPKQEGQKSKLLTLLRILEQKTDEEHLLNVPHLVELLEQQDILAERKSIYSDIDTLRSLGYDIQLRRGRGGGYWLASRTFELSELKLLVDAVQASKVVSARTSSKLIHKLEALCSDYEGTQLQRQVYVDGRPKSDSHTLLYSIDALHSAINAGRMVRFRYKDGGTRTVSPWQLAWENGCYYLIAYQDEKEPADIRNYRVDRMSAVTVLSDARRGKAEFRQFDLPAYLRKHFNMFGGPEYRVTLRCTADLESAMRDRFGKTPLFVPEEDGAYFHFDVPVCVSPQFYGWVCGFGGKVEVTAPAEVRQGLREIAKKLAEMHQ
;
A
#
# COMPACT_ATOMS: atom_id res chain seq x y z
N MET A 1 24.47 46.28 10.52
CA MET A 1 23.33 45.63 9.87
C MET A 1 23.13 44.16 10.35
N PRO A 2 22.78 43.91 11.62
CA PRO A 2 22.46 42.56 12.08
C PRO A 2 20.94 42.22 12.07
N LYS A 3 20.07 43.14 11.64
CA LYS A 3 18.59 42.96 11.76
C LYS A 3 17.92 41.98 10.77
N GLN A 4 18.56 41.61 9.66
CA GLN A 4 17.89 40.78 8.65
C GLN A 4 17.98 39.26 8.89
N GLU A 5 19.05 38.74 9.50
CA GLU A 5 19.20 37.31 9.78
C GLU A 5 18.22 36.85 10.87
N GLY A 6 18.06 37.62 11.94
CA GLY A 6 17.13 37.32 13.01
C GLY A 6 15.64 37.34 12.60
N GLN A 7 15.25 38.17 11.62
CA GLN A 7 13.87 38.26 11.15
C GLN A 7 13.47 37.06 10.31
N LYS A 8 14.35 36.52 9.45
CA LYS A 8 14.08 35.33 8.65
C LYS A 8 13.94 34.08 9.54
N SER A 9 14.83 33.93 10.51
CA SER A 9 14.77 32.85 11.50
C SER A 9 13.49 32.93 12.31
N LYS A 10 13.08 34.11 12.76
CA LYS A 10 11.85 34.34 13.52
C LYS A 10 10.60 33.88 12.75
N LEU A 11 10.45 34.26 11.48
CA LEU A 11 9.31 33.92 10.66
C LEU A 11 9.17 32.39 10.49
N LEU A 12 10.29 31.72 10.18
CA LEU A 12 10.32 30.25 10.03
C LEU A 12 10.05 29.53 11.34
N THR A 13 10.54 30.06 12.46
CA THR A 13 10.31 29.49 13.78
C THR A 13 8.86 29.69 14.21
N LEU A 14 8.27 30.86 13.94
CA LEU A 14 6.87 31.14 14.20
C LEU A 14 5.97 30.19 13.40
N LEU A 15 6.26 29.95 12.13
CA LEU A 15 5.53 28.98 11.30
C LEU A 15 5.62 27.58 11.91
N ARG A 16 6.81 27.12 12.29
CA ARG A 16 7.01 25.80 12.92
C ARG A 16 6.23 25.67 14.24
N ILE A 17 6.19 26.73 15.07
CA ILE A 17 5.38 26.75 16.29
C ILE A 17 3.90 26.57 15.95
N LEU A 18 3.39 27.29 14.95
CA LEU A 18 2.00 27.15 14.51
C LEU A 18 1.71 25.77 13.96
N GLU A 19 2.60 25.19 13.18
CA GLU A 19 2.48 23.82 12.64
C GLU A 19 2.45 22.76 13.73
N GLN A 20 3.31 22.88 14.75
CA GLN A 20 3.49 21.84 15.77
C GLN A 20 2.57 22.00 16.99
N LYS A 21 2.30 23.23 17.41
CA LYS A 21 1.66 23.55 18.70
C LYS A 21 0.23 24.04 18.57
N THR A 22 -0.35 24.08 17.35
CA THR A 22 -1.73 24.55 17.18
C THR A 22 -2.56 23.60 16.33
N ASP A 23 -3.84 23.56 16.61
CA ASP A 23 -4.91 22.96 15.83
C ASP A 23 -6.25 23.66 16.22
N GLU A 24 -7.39 23.16 15.75
CA GLU A 24 -8.71 23.77 16.04
C GLU A 24 -9.07 23.80 17.53
N GLU A 25 -8.52 22.93 18.35
CA GLU A 25 -8.75 22.85 19.80
C GLU A 25 -7.65 23.53 20.60
N HIS A 26 -6.42 23.61 20.05
CA HIS A 26 -5.24 24.14 20.71
C HIS A 26 -4.74 25.43 20.05
N LEU A 27 -5.19 26.55 20.58
CA LEU A 27 -4.92 27.89 20.05
C LEU A 27 -3.80 28.57 20.85
N LEU A 28 -2.97 29.34 20.18
CA LEU A 28 -1.94 30.15 20.82
C LEU A 28 -2.24 31.63 20.68
N ASN A 29 -2.32 32.33 21.82
CA ASN A 29 -2.38 33.79 21.81
C ASN A 29 -0.99 34.41 21.62
N VAL A 30 -0.95 35.70 21.27
CA VAL A 30 0.32 36.40 21.00
C VAL A 30 1.33 36.35 22.15
N PRO A 31 0.92 36.52 23.44
CA PRO A 31 1.86 36.31 24.55
C PRO A 31 2.53 34.94 24.56
N HIS A 32 1.76 33.85 24.36
CA HIS A 32 2.33 32.49 24.30
C HIS A 32 3.23 32.29 23.07
N LEU A 33 2.90 32.91 21.91
CA LEU A 33 3.81 32.85 20.73
C LEU A 33 5.14 33.57 21.01
N VAL A 34 5.13 34.69 21.72
CA VAL A 34 6.35 35.40 22.13
C VAL A 34 7.16 34.53 23.08
N GLU A 35 6.54 33.94 24.10
CA GLU A 35 7.21 33.06 25.06
C GLU A 35 7.87 31.84 24.36
N LEU A 36 7.17 31.19 23.42
CA LEU A 36 7.72 30.04 22.67
C LEU A 36 8.87 30.43 21.73
N LEU A 37 8.88 31.67 21.21
CA LEU A 37 10.01 32.19 20.43
C LEU A 37 11.20 32.50 21.36
N GLU A 38 10.97 33.09 22.52
CA GLU A 38 12.01 33.36 23.53
C GLU A 38 12.68 32.09 24.02
N GLN A 39 11.94 30.98 24.18
CA GLN A 39 12.47 29.65 24.51
C GLN A 39 13.44 29.09 23.44
N GLN A 40 13.42 29.67 22.24
CA GLN A 40 14.33 29.35 21.12
C GLN A 40 15.33 30.46 20.83
N ASP A 41 15.61 31.31 21.85
CA ASP A 41 16.53 32.44 21.79
C ASP A 41 16.16 33.52 20.75
N ILE A 42 14.85 33.62 20.40
CA ILE A 42 14.35 34.59 19.42
C ILE A 42 13.52 35.65 20.14
N LEU A 43 14.04 36.84 20.27
CA LEU A 43 13.32 38.00 20.82
C LEU A 43 12.29 38.50 19.82
N ALA A 44 11.03 38.61 20.26
CA ALA A 44 9.93 39.10 19.43
C ALA A 44 9.01 40.06 20.18
N GLU A 45 8.66 41.16 19.54
CA GLU A 45 7.66 42.08 20.04
C GLU A 45 6.27 41.73 19.51
N ARG A 46 5.20 41.97 20.31
CA ARG A 46 3.82 41.71 19.92
C ARG A 46 3.43 42.23 18.54
N LYS A 47 3.81 43.48 18.24
CA LYS A 47 3.52 44.13 16.94
C LYS A 47 4.15 43.38 15.77
N SER A 48 5.37 42.86 15.97
CA SER A 48 6.06 42.10 14.93
C SER A 48 5.41 40.74 14.66
N ILE A 49 4.82 40.07 15.68
CA ILE A 49 4.10 38.82 15.48
C ILE A 49 2.87 39.01 14.59
N TYR A 50 2.09 40.07 14.76
CA TYR A 50 0.95 40.34 13.87
C TYR A 50 1.40 40.51 12.42
N SER A 51 2.48 41.26 12.18
CA SER A 51 3.04 41.44 10.84
C SER A 51 3.57 40.15 10.25
N ASP A 52 4.20 39.29 11.06
CA ASP A 52 4.69 38.00 10.62
C ASP A 52 3.54 37.03 10.25
N ILE A 53 2.45 37.02 11.05
CA ILE A 53 1.24 36.25 10.74
C ILE A 53 0.61 36.72 9.43
N ASP A 54 0.49 38.03 9.22
CA ASP A 54 -0.05 38.57 7.97
C ASP A 54 0.86 38.24 6.77
N THR A 55 2.17 38.21 6.97
CA THR A 55 3.12 37.76 5.97
C THR A 55 2.92 36.28 5.64
N LEU A 56 2.78 35.40 6.64
CA LEU A 56 2.51 33.97 6.43
C LEU A 56 1.18 33.74 5.70
N ARG A 57 0.15 34.50 6.05
CA ARG A 57 -1.15 34.47 5.33
C ARG A 57 -0.98 34.87 3.86
N SER A 58 -0.21 35.91 3.59
CA SER A 58 0.05 36.36 2.22
C SER A 58 0.84 35.32 1.39
N LEU A 59 1.59 34.44 2.06
CA LEU A 59 2.30 33.29 1.48
C LEU A 59 1.41 32.04 1.33
N GLY A 60 0.13 32.11 1.70
CA GLY A 60 -0.82 31.04 1.49
C GLY A 60 -1.07 30.13 2.70
N TYR A 61 -0.50 30.43 3.87
CA TYR A 61 -0.80 29.68 5.10
C TYR A 61 -2.16 30.10 5.67
N ASP A 62 -3.04 29.14 5.89
CA ASP A 62 -4.37 29.38 6.45
C ASP A 62 -4.31 29.50 7.98
N ILE A 63 -3.85 30.65 8.46
CA ILE A 63 -3.76 30.95 9.88
C ILE A 63 -5.03 31.67 10.30
N GLN A 64 -5.84 31.03 11.10
CA GLN A 64 -7.12 31.56 11.62
C GLN A 64 -6.94 32.22 12.98
N LEU A 65 -7.93 33.03 13.38
CA LEU A 65 -7.97 33.70 14.68
C LEU A 65 -9.35 33.52 15.32
N ARG A 66 -9.39 32.90 16.47
CA ARG A 66 -10.57 32.90 17.33
C ARG A 66 -10.43 34.02 18.37
N ARG A 67 -11.41 34.90 18.42
CA ARG A 67 -11.45 36.02 19.39
C ARG A 67 -12.13 35.58 20.68
N GLY A 68 -11.84 36.30 21.79
CA GLY A 68 -12.51 36.09 23.08
C GLY A 68 -11.64 35.36 24.10
N ARG A 69 -12.28 34.97 25.23
CA ARG A 69 -11.58 34.26 26.31
C ARG A 69 -11.11 32.87 25.82
N GLY A 70 -9.80 32.58 25.94
CA GLY A 70 -9.22 31.37 25.44
C GLY A 70 -8.98 31.37 23.93
N GLY A 71 -9.15 32.51 23.24
CA GLY A 71 -8.87 32.65 21.81
C GLY A 71 -7.40 32.76 21.49
N GLY A 72 -7.06 32.55 20.21
CA GLY A 72 -5.70 32.59 19.72
C GLY A 72 -5.64 32.25 18.24
N TYR A 73 -4.43 32.15 17.74
CA TYR A 73 -4.14 31.76 16.37
C TYR A 73 -3.93 30.25 16.27
N TRP A 74 -4.31 29.67 15.13
CA TRP A 74 -3.99 28.30 14.78
C TRP A 74 -3.84 28.16 13.27
N LEU A 75 -3.09 27.16 12.85
CA LEU A 75 -2.99 26.76 11.45
C LEU A 75 -4.15 25.84 11.10
N ALA A 76 -5.12 26.33 10.32
CA ALA A 76 -6.37 25.64 10.04
C ALA A 76 -6.24 24.59 8.93
N SER A 77 -5.38 24.84 7.94
CA SER A 77 -5.17 23.94 6.80
C SER A 77 -3.75 23.40 6.78
N ARG A 78 -3.62 22.10 6.59
CA ARG A 78 -2.36 21.37 6.44
C ARG A 78 -2.34 20.60 5.13
N THR A 79 -1.16 20.08 4.75
CA THR A 79 -1.00 19.24 3.55
C THR A 79 -1.86 17.99 3.60
N PHE A 80 -2.04 17.42 4.81
CA PHE A 80 -2.91 16.27 5.07
C PHE A 80 -3.88 16.61 6.21
N GLU A 81 -5.10 16.15 6.06
CA GLU A 81 -6.06 16.10 7.18
C GLU A 81 -5.71 14.96 8.14
N LEU A 82 -6.13 15.07 9.40
CA LEU A 82 -5.88 14.06 10.42
C LEU A 82 -6.45 12.68 10.02
N SER A 83 -7.59 12.64 9.34
CA SER A 83 -8.23 11.43 8.81
C SER A 83 -7.35 10.74 7.76
N GLU A 84 -6.71 11.50 6.89
CA GLU A 84 -5.79 11.01 5.87
C GLU A 84 -4.51 10.46 6.49
N LEU A 85 -3.95 11.16 7.49
CA LEU A 85 -2.79 10.68 8.26
C LEU A 85 -3.09 9.38 9.01
N LYS A 86 -4.28 9.25 9.61
CA LYS A 86 -4.72 7.98 10.23
C LYS A 86 -4.70 6.84 9.22
N LEU A 87 -5.27 7.04 8.03
CA LEU A 87 -5.26 6.02 6.96
C LEU A 87 -3.83 5.64 6.54
N LEU A 88 -2.93 6.63 6.41
CA LEU A 88 -1.53 6.37 6.06
C LEU A 88 -0.79 5.60 7.15
N VAL A 89 -1.02 5.94 8.42
CA VAL A 89 -0.44 5.21 9.57
C VAL A 89 -0.94 3.78 9.59
N ASP A 90 -2.24 3.55 9.40
CA ASP A 90 -2.83 2.21 9.34
C ASP A 90 -2.24 1.38 8.20
N ALA A 91 -2.07 1.97 7.01
CA ALA A 91 -1.44 1.32 5.86
C ALA A 91 0.02 0.91 6.16
N VAL A 92 0.80 1.78 6.83
CA VAL A 92 2.18 1.47 7.25
C VAL A 92 2.20 0.37 8.31
N GLN A 93 1.28 0.40 9.27
CA GLN A 93 1.18 -0.61 10.32
C GLN A 93 0.77 -1.98 9.76
N ALA A 94 -0.21 -2.02 8.86
CA ALA A 94 -0.70 -3.23 8.21
C ALA A 94 0.29 -3.83 7.22
N SER A 95 1.26 -3.04 6.73
CA SER A 95 2.24 -3.49 5.74
C SER A 95 3.15 -4.59 6.29
N LYS A 96 3.23 -5.71 5.56
CA LYS A 96 4.18 -6.81 5.80
C LYS A 96 5.57 -6.52 5.23
N VAL A 97 5.68 -5.50 4.38
CA VAL A 97 6.88 -5.18 3.59
C VAL A 97 7.96 -4.54 4.44
N VAL A 98 7.57 -3.75 5.44
CA VAL A 98 8.50 -3.00 6.27
C VAL A 98 8.64 -3.63 7.66
N SER A 99 9.88 -3.62 8.19
CA SER A 99 10.14 -4.09 9.56
C SER A 99 9.41 -3.23 10.59
N ALA A 100 9.20 -3.76 11.81
CA ALA A 100 8.60 -2.99 12.91
C ALA A 100 9.37 -1.67 13.16
N ARG A 101 10.72 -1.73 13.14
CA ARG A 101 11.58 -0.54 13.29
C ARG A 101 11.36 0.50 12.19
N THR A 102 11.23 0.04 10.93
CA THR A 102 10.99 0.94 9.79
C THR A 102 9.58 1.53 9.83
N SER A 103 8.56 0.73 10.21
CA SER A 103 7.20 1.22 10.42
C SER A 103 7.17 2.33 11.48
N SER A 104 7.79 2.12 12.64
CA SER A 104 7.86 3.13 13.70
C SER A 104 8.51 4.43 13.22
N LYS A 105 9.62 4.35 12.46
CA LYS A 105 10.27 5.53 11.87
C LYS A 105 9.37 6.27 10.86
N LEU A 106 8.62 5.54 10.03
CA LEU A 106 7.70 6.14 9.06
C LEU A 106 6.52 6.81 9.76
N ILE A 107 5.95 6.15 10.77
CA ILE A 107 4.85 6.70 11.57
C ILE A 107 5.30 8.00 12.26
N HIS A 108 6.48 8.01 12.87
CA HIS A 108 7.01 9.22 13.50
C HIS A 108 7.20 10.39 12.50
N LYS A 109 7.53 10.09 11.22
CA LYS A 109 7.56 11.13 10.18
C LYS A 109 6.17 11.62 9.78
N LEU A 110 5.17 10.74 9.80
CA LEU A 110 3.77 11.12 9.54
C LEU A 110 3.21 11.97 10.67
N GLU A 111 3.54 11.64 11.93
CA GLU A 111 3.17 12.43 13.12
C GLU A 111 3.67 13.88 13.02
N ALA A 112 4.84 14.10 12.44
CA ALA A 112 5.39 15.44 12.24
C ALA A 112 4.62 16.31 11.20
N LEU A 113 3.61 15.75 10.50
CA LEU A 113 2.77 16.47 9.53
C LEU A 113 1.48 17.04 10.14
N CYS A 114 1.22 16.80 11.41
CA CYS A 114 0.09 17.35 12.16
C CYS A 114 0.58 18.03 13.44
N SER A 115 -0.35 18.52 14.30
CA SER A 115 0.05 19.08 15.59
C SER A 115 0.57 17.97 16.53
N ASP A 116 1.36 18.36 17.54
CA ASP A 116 1.84 17.43 18.57
C ASP A 116 0.65 16.75 19.30
N TYR A 117 -0.47 17.45 19.45
CA TYR A 117 -1.69 16.93 20.08
C TYR A 117 -2.38 15.89 19.20
N GLU A 118 -2.54 16.18 17.93
CA GLU A 118 -3.08 15.25 16.94
C GLU A 118 -2.17 14.04 16.74
N GLY A 119 -0.82 14.25 16.74
CA GLY A 119 0.18 13.21 16.61
C GLY A 119 0.07 12.13 17.69
N THR A 120 -0.29 12.51 18.91
CA THR A 120 -0.52 11.54 20.00
C THR A 120 -1.71 10.61 19.72
N GLN A 121 -2.68 11.04 18.92
CA GLN A 121 -3.83 10.22 18.51
C GLN A 121 -3.47 9.19 17.44
N LEU A 122 -2.41 9.44 16.64
CA LEU A 122 -2.00 8.54 15.56
C LEU A 122 -1.37 7.24 16.08
N GLN A 123 -0.80 7.26 17.29
CA GLN A 123 0.00 6.14 17.83
C GLN A 123 -0.81 4.95 18.35
N ARG A 124 -2.13 5.04 18.55
CA ARG A 124 -2.87 4.10 19.41
C ARG A 124 -4.08 3.41 18.80
N GLN A 125 -4.42 3.60 17.52
CA GLN A 125 -5.75 3.24 17.03
C GLN A 125 -5.88 1.91 16.29
N VAL A 126 -4.81 1.35 15.70
CA VAL A 126 -4.90 0.06 15.01
C VAL A 126 -3.96 -0.96 15.61
N TYR A 127 -4.54 -1.98 16.22
CA TYR A 127 -3.81 -3.19 16.60
C TYR A 127 -3.65 -4.09 15.37
N VAL A 128 -2.44 -4.18 14.85
CA VAL A 128 -2.11 -5.18 13.84
C VAL A 128 -1.63 -6.42 14.56
N ASP A 129 -2.47 -7.46 14.57
CA ASP A 129 -2.14 -8.76 15.14
C ASP A 129 -0.77 -9.24 14.61
N GLY A 130 0.04 -9.83 15.49
CA GLY A 130 1.46 -10.16 15.36
C GLY A 130 1.90 -10.88 14.09
N ARG A 131 1.57 -10.32 12.95
CA ARG A 131 2.06 -10.79 11.65
C ARG A 131 3.55 -10.62 11.56
N PRO A 132 4.33 -11.65 11.24
CA PRO A 132 5.76 -11.52 11.06
C PRO A 132 6.02 -10.48 9.97
N LYS A 133 6.58 -9.34 10.39
CA LYS A 133 7.08 -8.31 9.48
C LYS A 133 8.42 -8.78 8.92
N SER A 134 8.70 -8.37 7.70
CA SER A 134 10.02 -8.61 7.10
C SER A 134 11.11 -7.93 7.94
N ASP A 135 12.10 -8.68 8.39
CA ASP A 135 13.29 -8.12 9.07
C ASP A 135 14.29 -7.47 8.10
N SER A 136 14.00 -7.52 6.82
CA SER A 136 14.94 -7.10 5.78
C SER A 136 14.88 -5.60 5.51
N HIS A 137 15.89 -4.87 5.95
CA HIS A 137 16.14 -3.50 5.50
C HIS A 137 16.40 -3.41 3.98
N THR A 138 16.79 -4.52 3.35
CA THR A 138 17.12 -4.60 1.93
C THR A 138 15.88 -4.60 1.04
N LEU A 139 14.68 -4.88 1.58
CA LEU A 139 13.46 -5.01 0.77
C LEU A 139 13.08 -3.69 0.09
N LEU A 140 13.15 -2.55 0.79
CA LEU A 140 12.88 -1.24 0.20
C LEU A 140 13.85 -0.91 -0.93
N TYR A 141 15.14 -1.21 -0.75
CA TYR A 141 16.15 -1.04 -1.80
C TYR A 141 15.90 -1.98 -2.99
N SER A 142 15.46 -3.20 -2.74
CA SER A 142 15.09 -4.13 -3.81
C SER A 142 13.91 -3.62 -4.62
N ILE A 143 12.89 -3.07 -3.96
CA ILE A 143 11.72 -2.47 -4.62
C ILE A 143 12.15 -1.27 -5.47
N ASP A 144 12.98 -0.37 -4.92
CA ASP A 144 13.50 0.80 -5.64
C ASP A 144 14.33 0.41 -6.86
N ALA A 145 15.23 -0.58 -6.72
CA ALA A 145 16.01 -1.11 -7.83
C ALA A 145 15.13 -1.71 -8.93
N LEU A 146 14.06 -2.43 -8.55
CA LEU A 146 13.11 -2.99 -9.52
C LEU A 146 12.31 -1.90 -10.24
N HIS A 147 11.84 -0.86 -9.54
CA HIS A 147 11.21 0.31 -10.17
C HIS A 147 12.16 0.99 -11.17
N SER A 148 13.40 1.21 -10.76
CA SER A 148 14.43 1.81 -11.62
C SER A 148 14.69 0.97 -12.87
N ALA A 149 14.79 -0.36 -12.73
CA ALA A 149 14.98 -1.27 -13.84
C ALA A 149 13.78 -1.28 -14.82
N ILE A 150 12.55 -1.29 -14.28
CA ILE A 150 11.32 -1.23 -15.08
C ILE A 150 11.27 0.07 -15.89
N ASN A 151 11.53 1.20 -15.26
CA ASN A 151 11.52 2.51 -15.90
C ASN A 151 12.61 2.63 -16.97
N ALA A 152 13.81 2.13 -16.68
CA ALA A 152 14.95 2.14 -17.64
C ALA A 152 14.86 1.07 -18.72
N GLY A 153 13.90 0.14 -18.65
CA GLY A 153 13.77 -0.97 -19.59
C GLY A 153 14.97 -1.92 -19.55
N ARG A 154 15.52 -2.22 -18.38
CA ARG A 154 16.71 -3.04 -18.17
C ARG A 154 16.37 -4.37 -17.52
N MET A 155 17.19 -5.38 -17.78
CA MET A 155 17.11 -6.67 -17.09
C MET A 155 17.61 -6.55 -15.66
N VAL A 156 17.17 -7.49 -14.80
CA VAL A 156 17.63 -7.60 -13.43
C VAL A 156 18.14 -9.00 -13.13
N ARG A 157 19.11 -9.07 -12.22
CA ARG A 157 19.61 -10.31 -11.64
C ARG A 157 19.42 -10.26 -10.12
N PHE A 158 18.98 -11.36 -9.53
CA PHE A 158 18.81 -11.49 -8.09
C PHE A 158 18.99 -12.95 -7.66
N ARG A 159 19.30 -13.16 -6.38
CA ARG A 159 19.26 -14.48 -5.74
C ARG A 159 17.85 -14.67 -5.13
N TYR A 160 17.23 -15.79 -5.42
CA TYR A 160 15.93 -16.14 -4.87
C TYR A 160 16.07 -17.07 -3.66
N LYS A 161 15.06 -17.14 -2.79
CA LYS A 161 15.12 -17.88 -1.51
C LYS A 161 15.41 -19.38 -1.64
N ASP A 162 15.17 -19.98 -2.83
CA ASP A 162 15.54 -21.36 -3.16
C ASP A 162 17.05 -21.56 -3.42
N GLY A 163 17.87 -20.51 -3.24
CA GLY A 163 19.30 -20.49 -3.48
C GLY A 163 19.70 -20.22 -4.93
N GLY A 164 18.76 -20.27 -5.87
CA GLY A 164 19.05 -20.05 -7.29
C GLY A 164 19.16 -18.58 -7.67
N THR A 165 20.11 -18.28 -8.55
CA THR A 165 20.19 -16.97 -9.22
C THR A 165 19.20 -16.93 -10.38
N ARG A 166 18.54 -15.80 -10.56
CA ARG A 166 17.58 -15.53 -11.64
C ARG A 166 18.02 -14.27 -12.38
N THR A 167 18.03 -14.33 -13.71
CA THR A 167 18.14 -13.18 -14.58
C THR A 167 16.84 -13.07 -15.37
N VAL A 168 16.15 -11.94 -15.25
CA VAL A 168 14.81 -11.78 -15.81
C VAL A 168 14.60 -10.38 -16.36
N SER A 169 13.64 -10.23 -17.23
CA SER A 169 13.18 -8.96 -17.78
C SER A 169 12.00 -8.44 -16.93
N PRO A 170 12.18 -7.42 -16.06
CA PRO A 170 11.14 -6.91 -15.19
C PRO A 170 10.16 -6.05 -15.99
N TRP A 171 8.86 -6.28 -15.81
CA TRP A 171 7.83 -5.53 -16.52
C TRP A 171 6.94 -4.72 -15.60
N GLN A 172 6.45 -5.33 -14.52
CA GLN A 172 5.54 -4.66 -13.59
C GLN A 172 5.77 -5.15 -12.16
N LEU A 173 5.45 -4.29 -11.21
CA LEU A 173 5.28 -4.67 -9.80
C LEU A 173 3.79 -4.69 -9.48
N ALA A 174 3.36 -5.76 -8.81
CA ALA A 174 2.01 -5.91 -8.30
C ALA A 174 2.05 -5.99 -6.77
N TRP A 175 1.00 -5.44 -6.14
CA TRP A 175 0.77 -5.57 -4.71
C TRP A 175 -0.39 -6.53 -4.49
N GLU A 176 -0.13 -7.68 -3.85
CA GLU A 176 -1.14 -8.70 -3.59
C GLU A 176 -0.94 -9.30 -2.20
N ASN A 177 -2.02 -9.32 -1.40
CA ASN A 177 -2.03 -9.87 -0.03
C ASN A 177 -0.92 -9.33 0.89
N GLY A 178 -0.61 -8.03 0.75
CA GLY A 178 0.39 -7.34 1.55
C GLY A 178 1.84 -7.67 1.16
N CYS A 179 2.08 -8.18 -0.05
CA CYS A 179 3.41 -8.48 -0.60
C CYS A 179 3.59 -7.86 -1.99
N TYR A 180 4.82 -7.43 -2.30
CA TYR A 180 5.19 -7.08 -3.65
C TYR A 180 5.55 -8.33 -4.47
N TYR A 181 5.04 -8.36 -5.69
CA TYR A 181 5.39 -9.34 -6.70
C TYR A 181 5.97 -8.66 -7.93
N LEU A 182 7.12 -9.14 -8.38
CA LEU A 182 7.66 -8.80 -9.69
C LEU A 182 7.03 -9.71 -10.73
N ILE A 183 6.36 -9.12 -11.72
CA ILE A 183 5.91 -9.80 -12.94
C ILE A 183 7.01 -9.60 -13.98
N ALA A 184 7.63 -10.67 -14.38
CA ALA A 184 8.80 -10.66 -15.25
C ALA A 184 8.71 -11.71 -16.35
N TYR A 185 9.32 -11.41 -17.49
CA TYR A 185 9.54 -12.35 -18.58
C TYR A 185 10.87 -13.08 -18.36
N GLN A 186 10.83 -14.39 -18.44
CA GLN A 186 11.99 -15.26 -18.32
C GLN A 186 12.13 -16.10 -19.58
N ASP A 187 13.20 -15.89 -20.31
CA ASP A 187 13.53 -16.59 -21.56
C ASP A 187 14.72 -17.56 -21.45
N GLU A 188 15.42 -17.58 -20.31
CA GLU A 188 16.50 -18.53 -20.03
C GLU A 188 16.02 -19.99 -19.84
N LYS A 189 14.70 -20.19 -19.71
CA LYS A 189 14.05 -21.50 -19.60
C LYS A 189 13.07 -21.67 -20.72
N GLU A 190 13.11 -22.80 -21.40
CA GLU A 190 12.09 -23.16 -22.37
C GLU A 190 10.95 -23.95 -21.70
N PRO A 191 9.68 -23.60 -22.00
CA PRO A 191 9.30 -22.43 -22.77
C PRO A 191 9.49 -21.13 -22.00
N ALA A 192 9.83 -20.06 -22.75
CA ALA A 192 9.86 -18.71 -22.22
C ALA A 192 8.48 -18.32 -21.69
N ASP A 193 8.40 -17.69 -20.50
CA ASP A 193 7.14 -17.51 -19.81
C ASP A 193 7.14 -16.25 -18.92
N ILE A 194 5.93 -15.78 -18.61
CA ILE A 194 5.69 -14.73 -17.60
C ILE A 194 5.67 -15.40 -16.22
N ARG A 195 6.53 -14.89 -15.34
CA ARG A 195 6.66 -15.42 -13.98
C ARG A 195 6.51 -14.38 -12.92
N ASN A 196 5.97 -14.84 -11.78
CA ASN A 196 5.74 -14.03 -10.60
C ASN A 196 6.78 -14.36 -9.53
N TYR A 197 7.49 -13.33 -9.06
CA TYR A 197 8.50 -13.47 -8.02
C TYR A 197 8.14 -12.59 -6.82
N ARG A 198 8.03 -13.16 -5.64
CA ARG A 198 7.85 -12.37 -4.41
C ARG A 198 9.13 -11.60 -4.11
N VAL A 199 9.02 -10.30 -3.96
CA VAL A 199 10.18 -9.42 -3.78
C VAL A 199 10.84 -9.62 -2.42
N ASP A 200 10.08 -9.96 -1.38
CA ASP A 200 10.60 -10.29 -0.04
C ASP A 200 11.42 -11.59 0.01
N ARG A 201 11.39 -12.38 -1.07
CA ARG A 201 12.20 -13.60 -1.25
C ARG A 201 13.45 -13.37 -2.10
N MET A 202 13.67 -12.13 -2.54
CA MET A 202 14.84 -11.74 -3.33
C MET A 202 15.94 -11.18 -2.43
N SER A 203 17.17 -11.37 -2.86
CA SER A 203 18.35 -10.71 -2.29
C SER A 203 19.33 -10.37 -3.41
N ALA A 204 20.22 -9.39 -3.15
CA ALA A 204 21.23 -8.93 -4.09
C ALA A 204 20.63 -8.55 -5.47
N VAL A 205 19.55 -7.78 -5.47
CA VAL A 205 18.94 -7.28 -6.71
C VAL A 205 19.90 -6.31 -7.40
N THR A 206 20.25 -6.61 -8.64
CA THR A 206 21.17 -5.82 -9.46
C THR A 206 20.53 -5.52 -10.81
N VAL A 207 20.51 -4.24 -11.18
CA VAL A 207 20.08 -3.79 -12.51
C VAL A 207 21.23 -4.02 -13.49
N LEU A 208 20.93 -4.67 -14.62
CA LEU A 208 21.92 -4.98 -15.67
C LEU A 208 21.93 -3.91 -16.75
N SER A 209 23.00 -3.91 -17.58
CA SER A 209 23.08 -3.07 -18.76
C SER A 209 22.21 -3.55 -19.93
N ASP A 210 21.81 -4.82 -19.89
CA ASP A 210 21.05 -5.47 -20.95
C ASP A 210 19.61 -4.92 -21.00
N ALA A 211 19.10 -4.71 -22.23
CA ALA A 211 17.73 -4.31 -22.45
C ALA A 211 16.76 -5.45 -22.09
N ARG A 212 15.62 -5.11 -21.45
CA ARG A 212 14.60 -6.11 -21.15
C ARG A 212 13.99 -6.72 -22.40
N ARG A 213 13.63 -8.00 -22.32
CA ARG A 213 12.98 -8.80 -23.35
C ARG A 213 11.49 -9.01 -23.04
N GLY A 214 10.76 -9.70 -23.93
CA GLY A 214 9.35 -10.02 -23.74
C GLY A 214 8.40 -8.86 -24.12
N LYS A 215 8.81 -7.98 -25.04
CA LYS A 215 7.97 -6.83 -25.47
C LYS A 215 6.72 -7.28 -26.20
N ALA A 216 6.74 -8.39 -26.90
CA ALA A 216 5.59 -8.93 -27.62
C ALA A 216 4.52 -9.42 -26.63
N GLU A 217 4.94 -10.15 -25.61
CA GLU A 217 4.10 -10.75 -24.57
C GLU A 217 3.42 -9.68 -23.69
N PHE A 218 4.11 -8.55 -23.49
CA PHE A 218 3.59 -7.43 -22.68
C PHE A 218 2.90 -6.32 -23.49
N ARG A 219 2.82 -6.45 -24.83
CA ARG A 219 2.20 -5.40 -25.67
C ARG A 219 0.73 -5.18 -25.38
N GLN A 220 0.01 -6.25 -25.03
CA GLN A 220 -1.42 -6.23 -24.68
C GLN A 220 -1.67 -6.76 -23.27
N PHE A 221 -0.66 -6.67 -22.39
CA PHE A 221 -0.76 -7.18 -21.05
C PHE A 221 -1.66 -6.30 -20.18
N ASP A 222 -2.78 -6.87 -19.73
CA ASP A 222 -3.72 -6.24 -18.81
C ASP A 222 -3.43 -6.75 -17.38
N LEU A 223 -2.75 -5.93 -16.57
CA LEU A 223 -2.41 -6.29 -15.18
C LEU A 223 -3.65 -6.58 -14.32
N PRO A 224 -4.72 -5.76 -14.31
CA PRO A 224 -5.95 -6.07 -13.61
C PRO A 224 -6.54 -7.43 -14.00
N ALA A 225 -6.64 -7.74 -15.27
CA ALA A 225 -7.13 -9.04 -15.75
C ALA A 225 -6.21 -10.18 -15.33
N TYR A 226 -4.89 -9.95 -15.41
CA TYR A 226 -3.89 -10.93 -14.96
C TYR A 226 -4.02 -11.25 -13.47
N LEU A 227 -4.16 -10.24 -12.60
CA LEU A 227 -4.32 -10.42 -11.16
C LEU A 227 -5.62 -11.15 -10.80
N ARG A 228 -6.73 -10.85 -11.50
CA ARG A 228 -8.01 -11.53 -11.28
C ARG A 228 -7.95 -13.03 -11.57
N LYS A 229 -7.17 -13.45 -12.58
CA LYS A 229 -7.00 -14.88 -12.94
C LYS A 229 -6.17 -15.66 -11.94
N HIS A 230 -5.24 -15.01 -11.24
CA HIS A 230 -4.29 -15.65 -10.34
C HIS A 230 -4.77 -15.62 -8.88
N PHE A 231 -4.61 -16.74 -8.20
CA PHE A 231 -4.86 -16.85 -6.76
C PHE A 231 -3.52 -16.83 -6.02
N ASN A 232 -3.30 -15.80 -5.18
CA ASN A 232 -2.04 -15.57 -4.48
C ASN A 232 -0.80 -15.56 -5.42
N MET A 233 -0.98 -15.11 -6.67
CA MET A 233 0.06 -15.06 -7.70
C MET A 233 0.65 -16.42 -8.10
N PHE A 234 -0.03 -17.53 -7.79
CA PHE A 234 0.35 -18.84 -8.26
C PHE A 234 -0.05 -19.01 -9.73
N GLY A 235 0.90 -19.48 -10.53
CA GLY A 235 0.67 -19.84 -11.93
C GLY A 235 0.03 -21.21 -12.06
N GLY A 236 -0.46 -21.50 -13.25
CA GLY A 236 -1.07 -22.77 -13.64
C GLY A 236 -1.69 -22.65 -15.03
N PRO A 237 -2.21 -23.75 -15.59
CA PRO A 237 -2.93 -23.69 -16.85
C PRO A 237 -4.18 -22.80 -16.74
N GLU A 238 -4.43 -22.01 -17.77
CA GLU A 238 -5.59 -21.12 -17.82
C GLU A 238 -6.82 -21.89 -18.36
N TYR A 239 -7.92 -21.81 -17.61
CA TYR A 239 -9.22 -22.34 -18.02
C TYR A 239 -10.31 -21.28 -17.88
N ARG A 240 -11.31 -21.34 -18.73
CA ARG A 240 -12.58 -20.65 -18.49
C ARG A 240 -13.42 -21.57 -17.60
N VAL A 241 -13.59 -21.12 -16.36
CA VAL A 241 -14.26 -21.93 -15.31
C VAL A 241 -15.66 -21.37 -15.09
N THR A 242 -16.66 -22.25 -15.06
CA THR A 242 -18.02 -21.93 -14.62
C THR A 242 -18.13 -22.25 -13.14
N LEU A 243 -18.43 -21.21 -12.35
CA LEU A 243 -18.69 -21.34 -10.91
C LEU A 243 -20.18 -21.19 -10.67
N ARG A 244 -20.73 -22.10 -9.85
CA ARG A 244 -22.09 -22.05 -9.28
C ARG A 244 -21.97 -21.73 -7.80
N CYS A 245 -22.65 -20.68 -7.35
CA CYS A 245 -22.52 -20.14 -6.00
C CYS A 245 -23.89 -19.94 -5.35
N THR A 246 -23.98 -20.07 -4.04
CA THR A 246 -25.18 -19.67 -3.30
C THR A 246 -25.37 -18.15 -3.36
N ALA A 247 -26.64 -17.69 -3.38
CA ALA A 247 -27.00 -16.28 -3.60
C ALA A 247 -26.35 -15.30 -2.59
N ASP A 248 -26.12 -15.75 -1.36
CA ASP A 248 -25.47 -14.94 -0.30
C ASP A 248 -24.00 -14.57 -0.61
N LEU A 249 -23.38 -15.25 -1.58
CA LEU A 249 -21.98 -14.98 -1.98
C LEU A 249 -21.83 -14.00 -3.14
N GLU A 250 -22.92 -13.43 -3.69
CA GLU A 250 -22.84 -12.57 -4.87
C GLU A 250 -21.89 -11.37 -4.65
N SER A 251 -21.97 -10.70 -3.49
CA SER A 251 -21.08 -9.58 -3.18
C SER A 251 -19.60 -10.02 -3.14
N ALA A 252 -19.30 -11.14 -2.47
CA ALA A 252 -17.94 -11.67 -2.38
C ALA A 252 -17.37 -12.08 -3.76
N MET A 253 -18.21 -12.61 -4.66
CA MET A 253 -17.79 -12.93 -6.02
C MET A 253 -17.55 -11.67 -6.86
N ARG A 254 -18.41 -10.65 -6.71
CA ARG A 254 -18.21 -9.35 -7.36
C ARG A 254 -16.95 -8.63 -6.86
N ASP A 255 -16.65 -8.69 -5.57
CA ASP A 255 -15.43 -8.14 -5.00
C ASP A 255 -14.18 -8.85 -5.55
N ARG A 256 -14.23 -10.15 -5.75
CA ARG A 256 -13.09 -10.94 -6.26
C ARG A 256 -12.89 -10.81 -7.76
N PHE A 257 -13.96 -10.91 -8.56
CA PHE A 257 -13.87 -11.00 -10.02
C PHE A 257 -14.27 -9.70 -10.75
N GLY A 258 -14.77 -8.72 -10.00
CA GLY A 258 -15.25 -7.45 -10.54
C GLY A 258 -16.66 -7.55 -11.14
N LYS A 259 -17.04 -6.49 -11.84
CA LYS A 259 -18.38 -6.37 -12.44
C LYS A 259 -18.50 -7.00 -13.86
N THR A 260 -17.36 -7.43 -14.43
CA THR A 260 -17.29 -7.90 -15.81
C THR A 260 -18.00 -9.25 -16.05
N PRO A 261 -17.88 -10.26 -15.14
CA PRO A 261 -18.62 -11.51 -15.33
C PRO A 261 -20.13 -11.30 -15.25
N LEU A 262 -20.88 -11.94 -16.16
CA LEU A 262 -22.34 -11.95 -16.09
C LEU A 262 -22.77 -12.95 -15.02
N PHE A 263 -23.35 -12.46 -13.93
CA PHE A 263 -23.90 -13.26 -12.85
C PHE A 263 -25.35 -13.61 -13.21
N VAL A 264 -25.60 -14.88 -13.49
CA VAL A 264 -26.90 -15.37 -13.94
C VAL A 264 -27.58 -16.12 -12.79
N PRO A 265 -28.70 -15.59 -12.22
CA PRO A 265 -29.42 -16.29 -11.17
C PRO A 265 -30.13 -17.52 -11.73
N GLU A 266 -30.25 -18.56 -10.90
CA GLU A 266 -31.08 -19.75 -11.20
C GLU A 266 -32.54 -19.47 -10.86
N GLU A 267 -33.47 -20.30 -11.41
CA GLU A 267 -34.92 -20.08 -11.30
C GLU A 267 -35.46 -20.01 -9.88
N ASP A 268 -34.84 -20.78 -8.95
CA ASP A 268 -35.20 -20.79 -7.54
C ASP A 268 -34.65 -19.63 -6.73
N GLY A 269 -33.74 -18.80 -7.34
CA GLY A 269 -33.09 -17.69 -6.68
C GLY A 269 -32.10 -18.08 -5.58
N ALA A 270 -31.90 -19.37 -5.32
CA ALA A 270 -30.99 -19.87 -4.28
C ALA A 270 -29.54 -19.85 -4.72
N TYR A 271 -29.29 -19.91 -6.04
CA TYR A 271 -27.97 -19.97 -6.63
C TYR A 271 -27.87 -19.00 -7.81
N PHE A 272 -26.63 -18.72 -8.17
CA PHE A 272 -26.26 -18.06 -9.44
C PHE A 272 -25.02 -18.73 -10.01
N HIS A 273 -24.81 -18.56 -11.31
CA HIS A 273 -23.60 -19.04 -11.97
C HIS A 273 -22.96 -17.95 -12.83
N PHE A 274 -21.67 -18.07 -13.10
CA PHE A 274 -20.89 -17.16 -13.93
C PHE A 274 -19.61 -17.81 -14.44
N ASP A 275 -19.10 -17.28 -15.56
CA ASP A 275 -17.87 -17.74 -16.20
C ASP A 275 -16.72 -16.79 -15.96
N VAL A 276 -15.57 -17.32 -15.59
CA VAL A 276 -14.34 -16.54 -15.39
C VAL A 276 -13.10 -17.26 -15.91
N PRO A 277 -12.14 -16.55 -16.49
CA PRO A 277 -10.81 -17.10 -16.73
C PRO A 277 -10.04 -17.24 -15.42
N VAL A 278 -9.44 -18.41 -15.19
CA VAL A 278 -8.71 -18.75 -13.96
C VAL A 278 -7.43 -19.50 -14.30
N CYS A 279 -6.31 -19.09 -13.70
CA CYS A 279 -5.10 -19.91 -13.63
C CYS A 279 -5.31 -20.98 -12.54
N VAL A 280 -5.60 -22.20 -12.97
CA VAL A 280 -5.92 -23.30 -12.06
C VAL A 280 -4.65 -23.75 -11.33
N SER A 281 -4.70 -23.65 -10.02
CA SER A 281 -3.59 -23.92 -9.12
C SER A 281 -4.10 -24.49 -7.78
N PRO A 282 -3.24 -25.07 -6.94
CA PRO A 282 -3.65 -25.49 -5.60
C PRO A 282 -4.29 -24.36 -4.77
N GLN A 283 -3.90 -23.11 -5.02
CA GLN A 283 -4.48 -21.94 -4.33
C GLN A 283 -5.90 -21.64 -4.80
N PHE A 284 -6.19 -21.82 -6.09
CA PHE A 284 -7.56 -21.74 -6.60
C PHE A 284 -8.47 -22.78 -5.96
N TYR A 285 -8.03 -24.03 -5.92
CA TYR A 285 -8.81 -25.11 -5.29
C TYR A 285 -9.02 -24.87 -3.79
N GLY A 286 -7.97 -24.43 -3.08
CA GLY A 286 -8.08 -24.06 -1.67
C GLY A 286 -9.06 -22.91 -1.43
N TRP A 287 -9.11 -21.93 -2.35
CA TRP A 287 -10.06 -20.83 -2.30
C TRP A 287 -11.50 -21.32 -2.49
N VAL A 288 -11.76 -22.21 -3.45
CA VAL A 288 -13.09 -22.84 -3.65
C VAL A 288 -13.51 -23.61 -2.39
N CYS A 289 -12.63 -24.44 -1.85
CA CYS A 289 -12.90 -25.23 -0.63
C CYS A 289 -13.18 -24.32 0.59
N GLY A 290 -12.59 -23.14 0.66
CA GLY A 290 -12.77 -22.19 1.76
C GLY A 290 -14.20 -21.69 1.97
N PHE A 291 -15.08 -21.88 0.98
CA PHE A 291 -16.50 -21.53 1.07
C PHE A 291 -17.38 -22.67 1.62
N GLY A 292 -16.77 -23.78 2.08
CA GLY A 292 -17.52 -24.86 2.75
C GLY A 292 -18.61 -25.49 1.90
N GLY A 293 -18.40 -25.62 0.59
CA GLY A 293 -19.37 -26.20 -0.34
C GLY A 293 -20.39 -25.24 -0.96
N LYS A 294 -20.34 -23.95 -0.62
CA LYS A 294 -21.21 -22.92 -1.22
C LYS A 294 -20.75 -22.47 -2.62
N VAL A 295 -19.55 -22.86 -3.05
CA VAL A 295 -19.00 -22.62 -4.38
C VAL A 295 -18.71 -23.95 -5.05
N GLU A 296 -19.29 -24.19 -6.20
CA GLU A 296 -19.12 -25.39 -7.00
C GLU A 296 -18.45 -25.05 -8.34
N VAL A 297 -17.48 -25.86 -8.77
CA VAL A 297 -16.92 -25.82 -10.13
C VAL A 297 -17.79 -26.74 -10.98
N THR A 298 -18.59 -26.18 -11.91
CA THR A 298 -19.48 -26.97 -12.78
C THR A 298 -18.83 -27.29 -14.12
N ALA A 299 -17.93 -26.42 -14.62
CA ALA A 299 -17.17 -26.65 -15.85
C ALA A 299 -15.79 -25.97 -15.77
N PRO A 300 -14.78 -26.43 -16.51
CA PRO A 300 -14.77 -27.66 -17.32
C PRO A 300 -14.57 -28.92 -16.46
N ALA A 301 -14.77 -30.08 -17.07
CA ALA A 301 -14.70 -31.36 -16.38
C ALA A 301 -13.33 -31.62 -15.73
N GLU A 302 -12.25 -31.24 -16.37
CA GLU A 302 -10.86 -31.39 -15.90
C GLU A 302 -10.65 -30.64 -14.58
N VAL A 303 -11.12 -29.40 -14.49
CA VAL A 303 -10.98 -28.57 -13.28
C VAL A 303 -11.84 -29.15 -12.14
N ARG A 304 -13.05 -29.59 -12.45
CA ARG A 304 -13.92 -30.25 -11.49
C ARG A 304 -13.31 -31.56 -10.98
N GLN A 305 -12.68 -32.35 -11.87
CA GLN A 305 -12.01 -33.59 -11.48
C GLN A 305 -10.79 -33.29 -10.57
N GLY A 306 -9.99 -32.31 -10.89
CA GLY A 306 -8.86 -31.88 -10.04
C GLY A 306 -9.30 -31.49 -8.63
N LEU A 307 -10.46 -30.79 -8.49
CA LEU A 307 -11.02 -30.45 -7.18
C LEU A 307 -11.43 -31.71 -6.40
N ARG A 308 -12.10 -32.71 -7.07
CA ARG A 308 -12.48 -33.98 -6.45
C ARG A 308 -11.27 -34.78 -5.95
N GLU A 309 -10.19 -34.81 -6.72
CA GLU A 309 -8.95 -35.51 -6.35
C GLU A 309 -8.30 -34.88 -5.10
N ILE A 310 -8.29 -33.55 -5.02
CA ILE A 310 -7.79 -32.86 -3.82
C ILE A 310 -8.68 -33.14 -2.62
N ALA A 311 -10.00 -33.05 -2.77
CA ALA A 311 -10.94 -33.35 -1.70
C ALA A 311 -10.80 -34.80 -1.18
N LYS A 312 -10.66 -35.77 -2.08
CA LYS A 312 -10.42 -37.19 -1.74
C LYS A 312 -9.11 -37.36 -0.97
N LYS A 313 -8.01 -36.76 -1.46
CA LYS A 313 -6.70 -36.79 -0.79
C LYS A 313 -6.75 -36.19 0.61
N LEU A 314 -7.45 -35.07 0.79
CA LEU A 314 -7.63 -34.45 2.11
C LEU A 314 -8.43 -35.33 3.03
N ALA A 315 -9.51 -35.94 2.56
CA ALA A 315 -10.31 -36.90 3.36
C ALA A 315 -9.49 -38.13 3.80
N GLU A 316 -8.64 -38.68 2.91
CA GLU A 316 -7.73 -39.79 3.24
C GLU A 316 -6.66 -39.42 4.27
N MET A 317 -6.17 -38.17 4.26
CA MET A 317 -5.14 -37.67 5.21
C MET A 317 -5.69 -37.42 6.62
N HIS A 318 -7.02 -37.29 6.78
CA HIS A 318 -7.67 -36.93 8.04
C HIS A 318 -8.64 -38.03 8.51
N GLN A 319 -8.52 -39.25 8.02
CA GLN A 319 -9.10 -40.47 8.57
C GLN A 319 -8.18 -41.04 9.64
#